data_974deb989b3a2067e5e7d8c587652f27
#
_entry.id   974deb989b3a2067e5e7d8c587652f27
#
_cell.length_a   1.000
_cell.length_b   1.000
_cell.length_c   1.000
_cell.angle_alpha   90.00
_cell.angle_beta   90.00
_cell.angle_gamma   90.00
#
_symmetry.space_group_name_H-M   'P 1'
#
loop_
_entity.id
_entity.type
_entity.pdbx_description
1 polymer ?
#
loop_
_entity_poly.entity_id
_entity_poly.type
_entity_poly.pdbx_seq_one_letter_code
_entity_poly.pdbx_strand_id
1 'polypeptide(L)'
;MTEKTIRRQSVSRRTLLSGTAGLLGGAALSSGTALAQNTAPASTSAPVNSPASPRSPDPAWLALRQEEIIEPGLEIVDPHHHLWDHSGDRFLLDQLLTDTNSGHNIAQTVFIECGSMYRADGPVEMKPVGETEFVNGTAAMSASGRYGPTRLCHGIVGHADLRLGDGVARVLEAQTVAGDGRFRGIRHSVTWDATGTLPKARTNPIKGQMYDATWRAGFARLAPLDMTFEAWLYHPQLLELADLARAFPQTTIILNHVGGPVGIGPYKDTKAETFAQWKTGIAEVAKSPNVVVKLGGLGMLFGMFDFHTRETPPFVVGAGARL
;
A
#
# COMPACT_ATOMS: atom_id res chain seq x y z
N MET A 1 -33.64 -27.94 17.37
CA MET A 1 -32.26 -27.53 17.56
C MET A 1 -31.40 -28.60 16.92
N THR A 2 -30.95 -28.41 15.70
CA THR A 2 -30.18 -29.40 14.94
C THR A 2 -28.98 -28.65 14.32
N GLU A 3 -27.79 -28.89 14.88
CA GLU A 3 -26.50 -28.41 14.35
C GLU A 3 -26.25 -29.04 13.00
N LYS A 4 -26.03 -28.20 11.98
CA LYS A 4 -25.52 -28.59 10.67
C LYS A 4 -24.00 -28.38 10.63
N THR A 5 -23.28 -29.47 10.81
CA THR A 5 -21.84 -29.56 10.60
C THR A 5 -21.54 -29.48 9.12
N ILE A 6 -20.91 -28.40 8.67
CA ILE A 6 -20.40 -28.25 7.28
C ILE A 6 -19.00 -28.90 7.21
N ARG A 7 -18.91 -30.04 6.56
CA ARG A 7 -17.64 -30.70 6.20
C ARG A 7 -16.97 -29.93 5.07
N ARG A 8 -15.78 -29.39 5.33
CA ARG A 8 -14.87 -28.92 4.29
C ARG A 8 -14.20 -30.13 3.64
N GLN A 9 -14.41 -30.32 2.34
CA GLN A 9 -13.67 -31.30 1.54
C GLN A 9 -12.28 -30.71 1.18
N SER A 10 -11.22 -31.34 1.65
CA SER A 10 -9.85 -31.10 1.24
C SER A 10 -9.59 -31.78 -0.10
N VAL A 11 -9.27 -31.01 -1.15
CA VAL A 11 -8.79 -31.54 -2.42
C VAL A 11 -7.29 -31.79 -2.32
N SER A 12 -6.91 -33.06 -2.40
CA SER A 12 -5.51 -33.52 -2.36
C SER A 12 -4.77 -33.19 -3.67
N ARG A 13 -3.66 -32.47 -3.56
CA ARG A 13 -2.70 -32.24 -4.65
C ARG A 13 -1.73 -33.42 -4.75
N ARG A 14 -2.13 -34.52 -5.37
CA ARG A 14 -1.22 -35.56 -5.86
C ARG A 14 -1.84 -36.21 -7.08
N THR A 15 -1.40 -35.77 -8.25
CA THR A 15 -1.31 -36.54 -9.49
C THR A 15 -1.00 -35.59 -10.64
N LEU A 16 0.24 -35.60 -11.09
CA LEU A 16 0.68 -35.28 -12.46
C LEU A 16 2.20 -35.09 -12.46
N LEU A 17 2.90 -36.22 -12.41
CA LEU A 17 4.26 -36.34 -12.90
C LEU A 17 4.48 -37.82 -13.33
N SER A 18 4.27 -38.12 -14.60
CA SER A 18 4.91 -39.28 -15.24
C SER A 18 4.82 -39.17 -16.77
N GLY A 19 5.97 -39.34 -17.40
CA GLY A 19 6.16 -39.63 -18.84
C GLY A 19 6.70 -38.44 -19.61
N THR A 20 7.78 -38.48 -20.35
CA THR A 20 8.68 -39.56 -20.82
C THR A 20 9.94 -38.90 -21.37
N ALA A 21 11.08 -39.52 -21.12
CA ALA A 21 12.35 -39.19 -21.75
C ALA A 21 12.39 -39.73 -23.20
N GLY A 22 12.98 -38.96 -24.10
CA GLY A 22 13.30 -39.38 -25.47
C GLY A 22 14.59 -38.70 -25.92
N LEU A 23 15.67 -39.49 -25.98
CA LEU A 23 16.96 -39.19 -26.59
C LEU A 23 16.88 -39.28 -28.13
N LEU A 24 17.71 -38.49 -28.79
CA LEU A 24 18.49 -38.67 -30.02
C LEU A 24 18.73 -37.31 -30.67
N GLY A 25 19.91 -36.75 -30.92
CA GLY A 25 21.06 -37.33 -31.55
C GLY A 25 21.37 -36.54 -32.83
N GLY A 26 22.45 -35.74 -32.87
CA GLY A 26 23.28 -35.56 -34.04
C GLY A 26 23.09 -34.35 -34.93
N ALA A 27 24.18 -33.63 -35.05
CA ALA A 27 24.86 -33.07 -36.23
C ALA A 27 24.98 -31.54 -36.30
N ALA A 28 26.22 -31.10 -36.19
CA ALA A 28 26.70 -29.76 -36.48
C ALA A 28 26.66 -29.44 -37.98
N LEU A 29 26.25 -28.24 -38.36
CA LEU A 29 26.72 -27.54 -39.58
C LEU A 29 26.80 -26.03 -39.29
N SER A 30 28.04 -25.54 -39.39
CA SER A 30 28.41 -24.15 -39.36
C SER A 30 27.96 -23.41 -40.62
N SER A 31 27.29 -22.32 -40.50
CA SER A 31 27.18 -21.28 -41.53
C SER A 31 27.15 -19.90 -40.88
N GLY A 32 28.23 -19.18 -40.99
CA GLY A 32 28.34 -17.80 -40.53
C GLY A 32 27.46 -16.91 -41.37
N THR A 33 26.64 -16.13 -40.69
CA THR A 33 26.02 -14.92 -41.25
C THR A 33 26.23 -13.77 -40.27
N ALA A 34 27.01 -12.81 -40.70
CA ALA A 34 27.27 -11.57 -39.97
C ALA A 34 25.95 -10.80 -39.81
N LEU A 35 25.47 -10.68 -38.58
CA LEU A 35 24.38 -9.78 -38.23
C LEU A 35 24.98 -8.39 -37.97
N ALA A 36 24.56 -7.43 -38.79
CA ALA A 36 24.85 -6.02 -38.61
C ALA A 36 24.29 -5.57 -37.24
N GLN A 37 25.16 -5.05 -36.40
CA GLN A 37 24.77 -4.39 -35.14
C GLN A 37 24.11 -3.05 -35.48
N ASN A 38 22.81 -3.01 -35.34
CA ASN A 38 22.04 -1.77 -35.39
C ASN A 38 22.11 -1.14 -33.97
N THR A 39 23.11 -0.29 -33.76
CA THR A 39 23.21 0.52 -32.53
C THR A 39 22.22 1.67 -32.61
N ALA A 40 21.04 1.49 -32.05
CA ALA A 40 20.16 2.60 -31.74
C ALA A 40 20.83 3.46 -30.63
N PRO A 41 20.80 4.81 -30.74
CA PRO A 41 21.40 5.63 -29.70
C PRO A 41 20.64 5.46 -28.39
N ALA A 42 21.37 5.15 -27.32
CA ALA A 42 20.84 5.13 -25.97
C ALA A 42 20.32 6.55 -25.64
N SER A 43 19.02 6.66 -25.44
CA SER A 43 18.40 7.86 -24.88
C SER A 43 18.89 8.00 -23.43
N THR A 44 19.91 8.84 -23.23
CA THR A 44 20.33 9.31 -21.92
C THR A 44 19.32 10.35 -21.43
N SER A 45 18.20 9.89 -20.88
CA SER A 45 17.42 10.75 -19.99
C SER A 45 18.23 10.93 -18.72
N ALA A 46 18.85 12.11 -18.56
CA ALA A 46 19.48 12.52 -17.32
C ALA A 46 18.48 12.36 -16.17
N PRO A 47 18.94 11.85 -15.00
CA PRO A 47 18.08 11.81 -13.84
C PRO A 47 17.68 13.24 -13.47
N VAL A 48 16.40 13.53 -13.46
CA VAL A 48 15.86 14.76 -12.91
C VAL A 48 16.16 14.71 -11.41
N ASN A 49 17.27 15.35 -11.01
CA ASN A 49 17.62 15.61 -9.62
C ASN A 49 16.62 16.65 -9.05
N SER A 50 15.42 16.22 -8.74
CA SER A 50 14.65 16.88 -7.70
C SER A 50 15.29 16.46 -6.37
N PRO A 51 15.65 17.38 -5.47
CA PRO A 51 16.09 17.01 -4.13
C PRO A 51 14.94 16.21 -3.52
N ALA A 52 15.17 14.92 -3.29
CA ALA A 52 14.22 14.07 -2.61
C ALA A 52 14.02 14.68 -1.22
N SER A 53 12.82 15.20 -0.94
CA SER A 53 12.43 15.47 0.44
C SER A 53 12.65 14.16 1.20
N PRO A 54 13.39 14.18 2.31
CA PRO A 54 13.62 12.98 3.09
C PRO A 54 12.25 12.42 3.49
N ARG A 55 11.95 11.20 3.04
CA ARG A 55 10.67 10.52 3.36
C ARG A 55 10.66 10.02 4.79
N SER A 56 11.87 9.77 5.32
CA SER A 56 12.08 9.36 6.70
C SER A 56 12.45 10.57 7.56
N PRO A 57 11.95 10.67 8.79
CA PRO A 57 12.38 11.68 9.75
C PRO A 57 13.88 11.54 10.05
N ASP A 58 14.54 12.66 10.35
CA ASP A 58 15.93 12.65 10.79
C ASP A 58 16.06 11.88 12.12
N PRO A 59 16.83 10.79 12.17
CA PRO A 59 17.04 10.01 13.40
C PRO A 59 17.61 10.85 14.55
N ALA A 60 18.48 11.84 14.25
CA ALA A 60 19.03 12.72 15.27
C ALA A 60 17.95 13.63 15.87
N TRP A 61 17.01 14.12 15.05
CA TRP A 61 15.87 14.89 15.54
C TRP A 61 14.93 14.02 16.37
N LEU A 62 14.63 12.79 15.94
CA LEU A 62 13.81 11.85 16.72
C LEU A 62 14.45 11.53 18.09
N ALA A 63 15.78 11.38 18.15
CA ALA A 63 16.51 11.10 19.38
C ALA A 63 16.48 12.23 20.42
N LEU A 64 16.10 13.46 20.03
CA LEU A 64 15.93 14.59 20.94
C LEU A 64 14.78 14.37 21.95
N ARG A 65 13.93 13.37 21.72
CA ARG A 65 12.83 13.05 22.63
C ARG A 65 12.72 11.55 22.83
N GLN A 66 12.80 11.16 24.10
CA GLN A 66 12.56 9.79 24.53
C GLN A 66 11.30 9.75 25.38
N GLU A 67 10.42 8.82 25.12
CA GLU A 67 9.20 8.60 25.89
C GLU A 67 9.16 7.16 26.40
N GLU A 68 8.61 6.97 27.58
CA GLU A 68 8.38 5.63 28.12
C GLU A 68 7.25 4.94 27.36
N ILE A 69 7.42 3.65 27.05
CA ILE A 69 6.38 2.83 26.45
C ILE A 69 5.33 2.54 27.53
N ILE A 70 4.09 3.06 27.34
CA ILE A 70 3.04 2.99 28.35
C ILE A 70 2.59 1.55 28.61
N GLU A 71 2.43 0.75 27.56
CA GLU A 71 1.97 -0.64 27.62
C GLU A 71 2.87 -1.58 26.79
N PRO A 72 4.08 -1.92 27.28
CA PRO A 72 5.05 -2.68 26.49
C PRO A 72 4.60 -4.11 26.19
N GLY A 73 3.66 -4.67 26.97
CA GLY A 73 3.09 -6.00 26.75
C GLY A 73 1.89 -6.05 25.81
N LEU A 74 1.34 -4.90 25.37
CA LEU A 74 0.22 -4.85 24.47
C LEU A 74 0.61 -5.47 23.13
N GLU A 75 -0.11 -6.54 22.71
CA GLU A 75 0.08 -7.14 21.40
C GLU A 75 -0.45 -6.21 20.29
N ILE A 76 0.45 -5.83 19.36
CA ILE A 76 0.17 -4.89 18.30
C ILE A 76 0.26 -5.58 16.95
N VAL A 77 -0.75 -5.39 16.11
CA VAL A 77 -0.67 -5.60 14.67
C VAL A 77 -0.48 -4.23 14.02
N ASP A 78 0.74 -3.94 13.51
CA ASP A 78 0.98 -2.71 12.76
C ASP A 78 0.24 -2.77 11.41
N PRO A 79 -0.80 -1.94 11.19
CA PRO A 79 -1.64 -2.05 10.01
C PRO A 79 -1.07 -1.35 8.77
N HIS A 80 0.13 -0.70 8.84
CA HIS A 80 0.56 0.16 7.75
C HIS A 80 2.06 0.45 7.73
N HIS A 81 2.80 -0.30 6.95
CA HIS A 81 4.18 0.06 6.60
C HIS A 81 4.42 -0.15 5.10
N HIS A 82 5.56 0.32 4.64
CA HIS A 82 6.03 0.18 3.26
C HIS A 82 7.41 -0.48 3.26
N LEU A 83 7.85 -0.93 2.09
CA LEU A 83 9.22 -1.35 1.83
C LEU A 83 9.66 -0.74 0.50
N TRP A 84 10.71 0.07 0.49
CA TRP A 84 11.23 0.71 -0.71
C TRP A 84 12.75 0.74 -0.75
N ASP A 85 13.28 0.87 -1.96
CA ASP A 85 14.69 1.14 -2.21
C ASP A 85 14.78 2.23 -3.29
N HIS A 86 14.86 3.47 -2.84
CA HIS A 86 15.03 4.63 -3.70
C HIS A 86 16.44 5.19 -3.51
N SER A 87 17.00 5.84 -4.54
CA SER A 87 18.33 6.43 -4.43
C SER A 87 18.43 7.36 -3.21
N GLY A 88 19.25 6.99 -2.23
CA GLY A 88 19.46 7.75 -0.99
C GLY A 88 18.38 7.58 0.09
N ASP A 89 17.36 6.77 -0.15
CA ASP A 89 16.28 6.50 0.82
C ASP A 89 15.86 5.03 0.70
N ARG A 90 16.37 4.20 1.61
CA ARG A 90 16.11 2.77 1.67
C ARG A 90 15.40 2.41 2.96
N PHE A 91 14.28 1.69 2.84
CA PHE A 91 13.57 1.09 3.97
C PHE A 91 13.14 -0.32 3.57
N LEU A 92 13.91 -1.32 3.98
CA LEU A 92 13.70 -2.74 3.71
C LEU A 92 13.64 -3.52 5.02
N LEU A 93 13.89 -4.83 4.96
CA LEU A 93 13.77 -5.74 6.09
C LEU A 93 14.57 -5.27 7.32
N ASP A 94 15.82 -4.83 7.14
CA ASP A 94 16.70 -4.46 8.25
C ASP A 94 16.19 -3.22 8.98
N GLN A 95 15.70 -2.21 8.25
CA GLN A 95 15.11 -1.01 8.81
C GLN A 95 13.79 -1.32 9.51
N LEU A 96 12.93 -2.12 8.88
CA LEU A 96 11.66 -2.55 9.49
C LEU A 96 11.89 -3.35 10.78
N LEU A 97 12.92 -4.19 10.84
CA LEU A 97 13.30 -4.91 12.06
C LEU A 97 13.76 -3.96 13.17
N THR A 98 14.46 -2.88 12.82
CA THR A 98 14.84 -1.86 13.80
C THR A 98 13.60 -1.23 14.44
N ASP A 99 12.60 -0.89 13.64
CA ASP A 99 11.36 -0.27 14.12
C ASP A 99 10.54 -1.26 14.95
N THR A 100 10.35 -2.48 14.47
CA THR A 100 9.53 -3.48 15.19
C THR A 100 10.20 -3.99 16.48
N ASN A 101 11.52 -3.85 16.62
CA ASN A 101 12.26 -4.19 17.84
C ASN A 101 12.49 -2.99 18.77
N SER A 102 11.82 -1.85 18.55
CA SER A 102 12.02 -0.62 19.35
C SER A 102 11.45 -0.67 20.78
N GLY A 103 10.89 -1.82 21.20
CA GLY A 103 10.42 -2.07 22.57
C GLY A 103 8.92 -2.31 22.69
N HIS A 104 8.11 -2.03 21.65
CA HIS A 104 6.72 -2.44 21.58
C HIS A 104 6.58 -3.92 21.21
N ASN A 105 5.51 -4.56 21.65
CA ASN A 105 5.20 -5.95 21.27
C ASN A 105 4.48 -6.02 19.93
N ILE A 106 5.23 -5.82 18.83
CA ILE A 106 4.70 -5.91 17.47
C ILE A 106 4.64 -7.39 17.05
N ALA A 107 3.45 -7.99 17.09
CA ALA A 107 3.26 -9.39 16.73
C ALA A 107 3.23 -9.60 15.21
N GLN A 108 2.58 -8.71 14.47
CA GLN A 108 2.41 -8.81 13.01
C GLN A 108 2.44 -7.43 12.36
N THR A 109 2.75 -7.40 11.05
CA THR A 109 2.64 -6.17 10.26
C THR A 109 1.88 -6.39 8.96
N VAL A 110 1.26 -5.32 8.44
CA VAL A 110 0.57 -5.28 7.14
C VAL A 110 1.32 -4.34 6.21
N PHE A 111 1.82 -4.90 5.11
CA PHE A 111 2.45 -4.12 4.05
C PHE A 111 1.39 -3.42 3.19
N ILE A 112 1.63 -2.16 2.86
CA ILE A 112 0.80 -1.38 1.95
C ILE A 112 1.62 -1.00 0.72
N GLU A 113 1.06 -1.15 -0.48
CA GLU A 113 1.70 -0.79 -1.75
C GLU A 113 2.33 0.61 -1.71
N CYS A 114 3.48 0.75 -2.37
CA CYS A 114 4.17 2.04 -2.50
C CYS A 114 4.83 2.23 -3.89
N GLY A 115 4.61 1.30 -4.81
CA GLY A 115 5.17 1.31 -6.15
C GLY A 115 6.59 0.80 -6.24
N SER A 116 7.00 -0.01 -5.27
CA SER A 116 8.33 -0.60 -5.20
C SER A 116 8.39 -1.93 -5.95
N MET A 117 9.53 -2.26 -6.54
CA MET A 117 9.82 -3.57 -7.15
C MET A 117 8.78 -4.05 -8.17
N TYR A 118 8.22 -3.15 -8.96
CA TYR A 118 7.34 -3.52 -10.07
C TYR A 118 8.10 -4.34 -11.11
N ARG A 119 7.42 -5.28 -11.75
CA ARG A 119 8.02 -6.05 -12.86
C ARG A 119 8.50 -5.10 -13.95
N ALA A 120 9.72 -5.31 -14.46
CA ALA A 120 10.26 -4.52 -15.57
C ALA A 120 9.47 -4.75 -16.87
N ASP A 121 9.10 -6.01 -17.10
CA ASP A 121 8.49 -6.49 -18.32
C ASP A 121 7.02 -6.88 -18.14
N GLY A 122 6.36 -7.15 -19.27
CA GLY A 122 4.97 -7.59 -19.32
C GLY A 122 3.95 -6.44 -19.41
N PRO A 123 2.64 -6.78 -19.41
CA PRO A 123 1.56 -5.80 -19.49
C PRO A 123 1.62 -4.81 -18.33
N VAL A 124 1.38 -3.53 -18.61
CA VAL A 124 1.56 -2.44 -17.64
C VAL A 124 0.69 -2.63 -16.38
N GLU A 125 -0.52 -3.14 -16.56
CA GLU A 125 -1.46 -3.43 -15.48
C GLU A 125 -1.03 -4.58 -14.57
N MET A 126 -0.14 -5.47 -15.06
CA MET A 126 0.39 -6.62 -14.30
C MET A 126 1.71 -6.29 -13.59
N LYS A 127 2.36 -5.18 -13.91
CA LYS A 127 3.63 -4.81 -13.28
C LYS A 127 3.57 -4.69 -11.75
N PRO A 128 2.47 -4.18 -11.14
CA PRO A 128 2.35 -4.12 -9.67
C PRO A 128 2.41 -5.48 -8.95
N VAL A 129 2.15 -6.58 -9.66
CA VAL A 129 2.26 -7.94 -9.08
C VAL A 129 3.69 -8.23 -8.58
N GLY A 130 4.71 -7.64 -9.21
CA GLY A 130 6.10 -7.75 -8.76
C GLY A 130 6.35 -7.24 -7.34
N GLU A 131 5.65 -6.18 -6.93
CA GLU A 131 5.72 -5.69 -5.56
C GLU A 131 5.17 -6.72 -4.57
N THR A 132 4.06 -7.37 -4.88
CA THR A 132 3.50 -8.44 -4.04
C THR A 132 4.41 -9.67 -3.98
N GLU A 133 5.04 -10.06 -5.10
CA GLU A 133 6.05 -11.14 -5.13
C GLU A 133 7.24 -10.83 -4.21
N PHE A 134 7.78 -9.63 -4.31
CA PHE A 134 8.88 -9.14 -3.45
C PHE A 134 8.49 -9.18 -1.97
N VAL A 135 7.33 -8.63 -1.62
CA VAL A 135 6.87 -8.55 -0.23
C VAL A 135 6.55 -9.94 0.33
N ASN A 136 5.99 -10.84 -0.48
CA ASN A 136 5.76 -12.22 -0.07
C ASN A 136 7.09 -12.95 0.21
N GLY A 137 8.15 -12.65 -0.54
CA GLY A 137 9.51 -13.12 -0.25
C GLY A 137 10.02 -12.65 1.11
N THR A 138 9.81 -11.36 1.43
CA THR A 138 10.15 -10.77 2.74
C THR A 138 9.34 -11.42 3.87
N ALA A 139 8.04 -11.65 3.66
CA ALA A 139 7.19 -12.38 4.61
C ALA A 139 7.67 -13.81 4.85
N ALA A 140 8.14 -14.51 3.81
CA ALA A 140 8.71 -15.84 3.93
C ALA A 140 10.03 -15.84 4.73
N MET A 141 10.88 -14.83 4.55
CA MET A 141 12.07 -14.63 5.37
C MET A 141 11.70 -14.49 6.85
N SER A 142 10.75 -13.62 7.18
CA SER A 142 10.24 -13.43 8.55
C SER A 142 9.66 -14.72 9.12
N ALA A 143 8.85 -15.45 8.34
CA ALA A 143 8.21 -16.69 8.76
C ALA A 143 9.21 -17.82 9.09
N SER A 144 10.47 -17.73 8.63
CA SER A 144 11.54 -18.70 8.97
C SER A 144 11.91 -18.67 10.47
N GLY A 145 11.52 -17.62 11.20
CA GLY A 145 11.87 -17.42 12.62
C GLY A 145 13.30 -16.91 12.85
N ARG A 146 14.11 -16.74 11.80
CA ARG A 146 15.51 -16.26 11.93
C ARG A 146 15.62 -14.78 12.29
N TYR A 147 14.54 -14.03 12.05
CA TYR A 147 14.47 -12.57 12.22
C TYR A 147 13.63 -12.15 13.44
N GLY A 148 13.41 -13.05 14.40
CA GLY A 148 12.63 -12.81 15.60
C GLY A 148 11.19 -13.34 15.54
N PRO A 149 10.36 -13.05 16.54
CA PRO A 149 9.01 -13.57 16.67
C PRO A 149 7.98 -12.84 15.78
N THR A 150 8.22 -11.57 15.46
CA THR A 150 7.31 -10.74 14.66
C THR A 150 7.07 -11.35 13.28
N ARG A 151 5.82 -11.42 12.85
CA ARG A 151 5.44 -11.85 11.50
C ARG A 151 5.30 -10.64 10.59
N LEU A 152 6.41 -10.23 9.96
CA LEU A 152 6.47 -9.10 9.04
C LEU A 152 5.70 -9.40 7.74
N CYS A 153 5.03 -8.39 7.20
CA CYS A 153 4.23 -8.49 5.97
C CYS A 153 3.22 -9.67 6.02
N HIS A 154 2.65 -9.96 7.19
CA HIS A 154 1.69 -11.05 7.37
C HIS A 154 0.41 -10.81 6.57
N GLY A 155 0.01 -9.55 6.40
CA GLY A 155 -0.97 -9.09 5.44
C GLY A 155 -0.31 -8.25 4.34
N ILE A 156 -0.79 -8.36 3.11
CA ILE A 156 -0.31 -7.62 1.94
C ILE A 156 -1.47 -6.91 1.27
N VAL A 157 -1.37 -5.59 1.15
CA VAL A 157 -2.25 -4.75 0.35
C VAL A 157 -1.46 -4.25 -0.85
N GLY A 158 -1.81 -4.75 -2.03
CA GLY A 158 -1.12 -4.40 -3.28
C GLY A 158 -1.81 -3.29 -4.05
N HIS A 159 -1.40 -3.09 -5.30
CA HIS A 159 -2.03 -2.15 -6.22
C HIS A 159 -2.72 -2.86 -7.37
N ALA A 160 -3.93 -2.42 -7.72
CA ALA A 160 -4.59 -2.73 -8.97
C ALA A 160 -5.31 -1.48 -9.50
N ASP A 161 -5.23 -1.24 -10.81
CA ASP A 161 -5.87 -0.06 -11.41
C ASP A 161 -7.35 -0.33 -11.67
N LEU A 162 -8.21 0.22 -10.81
CA LEU A 162 -9.67 0.05 -10.91
C LEU A 162 -10.27 0.70 -12.18
N ARG A 163 -9.53 1.58 -12.86
CA ARG A 163 -9.96 2.15 -14.15
C ARG A 163 -10.00 1.12 -15.29
N LEU A 164 -9.47 -0.08 -15.06
CA LEU A 164 -9.63 -1.22 -15.97
C LEU A 164 -11.07 -1.76 -15.98
N GLY A 165 -11.95 -1.25 -15.11
CA GLY A 165 -13.30 -1.79 -14.96
C GLY A 165 -13.27 -3.29 -14.64
N ASP A 166 -14.12 -4.07 -15.28
CA ASP A 166 -14.16 -5.53 -15.12
C ASP A 166 -12.84 -6.22 -15.42
N GLY A 167 -12.00 -5.63 -16.28
CA GLY A 167 -10.68 -6.17 -16.63
C GLY A 167 -9.70 -6.24 -15.47
N VAL A 168 -9.97 -5.56 -14.35
CA VAL A 168 -9.13 -5.63 -13.14
C VAL A 168 -9.12 -7.03 -12.51
N ALA A 169 -10.14 -7.85 -12.74
CA ALA A 169 -10.27 -9.18 -12.15
C ALA A 169 -9.01 -10.04 -12.35
N ARG A 170 -8.44 -10.05 -13.55
CA ARG A 170 -7.19 -10.79 -13.84
C ARG A 170 -5.98 -10.30 -13.04
N VAL A 171 -5.94 -8.99 -12.72
CA VAL A 171 -4.86 -8.42 -11.88
C VAL A 171 -5.06 -8.86 -10.43
N LEU A 172 -6.30 -8.82 -9.92
CA LEU A 172 -6.63 -9.26 -8.56
C LEU A 172 -6.32 -10.75 -8.36
N GLU A 173 -6.63 -11.60 -9.35
CA GLU A 173 -6.27 -13.02 -9.33
C GLU A 173 -4.76 -13.21 -9.28
N ALA A 174 -3.99 -12.49 -10.11
CA ALA A 174 -2.54 -12.57 -10.12
C ALA A 174 -1.93 -12.08 -8.79
N GLN A 175 -2.47 -11.02 -8.20
CA GLN A 175 -2.09 -10.53 -6.88
C GLN A 175 -2.35 -11.58 -5.78
N THR A 176 -3.51 -12.25 -5.84
CA THR A 176 -3.86 -13.31 -4.89
C THR A 176 -2.88 -14.48 -4.97
N VAL A 177 -2.52 -14.90 -6.19
CA VAL A 177 -1.54 -15.98 -6.40
C VAL A 177 -0.16 -15.55 -5.89
N ALA A 178 0.29 -14.34 -6.22
CA ALA A 178 1.60 -13.83 -5.79
C ALA A 178 1.70 -13.69 -4.26
N GLY A 179 0.61 -13.32 -3.60
CA GLY A 179 0.58 -13.13 -2.15
C GLY A 179 0.48 -14.42 -1.33
N ASP A 180 0.24 -15.59 -1.97
CA ASP A 180 0.24 -16.91 -1.34
C ASP A 180 -0.51 -16.96 0.01
N GLY A 181 -1.78 -16.55 0.00
CA GLY A 181 -2.65 -16.50 1.18
C GLY A 181 -2.42 -15.30 2.12
N ARG A 182 -1.50 -14.37 1.82
CA ARG A 182 -1.28 -13.12 2.58
C ARG A 182 -1.95 -11.91 1.94
N PHE A 183 -2.34 -11.99 0.68
CA PHE A 183 -3.03 -10.89 0.01
C PHE A 183 -4.39 -10.62 0.63
N ARG A 184 -4.69 -9.33 1.00
CA ARG A 184 -5.90 -8.95 1.72
C ARG A 184 -6.75 -7.93 0.99
N GLY A 185 -6.17 -7.21 0.07
CA GLY A 185 -6.87 -6.13 -0.63
C GLY A 185 -5.93 -5.27 -1.44
N ILE A 186 -6.45 -4.15 -1.89
CA ILE A 186 -5.71 -3.21 -2.70
C ILE A 186 -5.81 -1.78 -2.17
N ARG A 187 -4.80 -0.96 -2.54
CA ARG A 187 -4.87 0.50 -2.51
C ARG A 187 -4.79 1.05 -3.92
N HIS A 188 -5.77 1.85 -4.29
CA HIS A 188 -5.72 2.70 -5.47
C HIS A 188 -5.89 4.14 -4.99
N SER A 189 -4.77 4.84 -4.79
CA SER A 189 -4.78 6.22 -4.28
C SER A 189 -5.60 7.12 -5.19
N VAL A 190 -6.47 7.93 -4.59
CA VAL A 190 -7.33 8.89 -5.28
C VAL A 190 -7.08 10.32 -4.83
N THR A 191 -5.93 10.60 -4.21
CA THR A 191 -5.55 11.96 -3.76
C THR A 191 -5.54 12.93 -4.93
N TRP A 192 -6.55 13.78 -5.01
CA TRP A 192 -6.71 14.80 -6.05
C TRP A 192 -6.79 16.19 -5.43
N ASP A 193 -6.18 17.16 -6.07
CA ASP A 193 -6.21 18.57 -5.71
C ASP A 193 -6.42 19.45 -6.93
N ALA A 194 -7.33 20.41 -6.82
CA ALA A 194 -7.69 21.31 -7.93
C ALA A 194 -6.56 22.25 -8.35
N THR A 195 -5.68 22.62 -7.42
CA THR A 195 -4.59 23.57 -7.67
C THR A 195 -3.36 22.89 -8.28
N GLY A 196 -3.26 21.56 -8.13
CA GLY A 196 -2.09 20.78 -8.55
C GLY A 196 -0.83 21.06 -7.73
N THR A 197 -0.95 21.74 -6.57
CA THR A 197 0.17 22.10 -5.70
C THR A 197 0.47 21.04 -4.64
N LEU A 198 -0.47 20.15 -4.36
CA LEU A 198 -0.27 19.02 -3.44
C LEU A 198 0.48 17.87 -4.10
N PRO A 199 1.14 17.01 -3.31
CA PRO A 199 1.77 15.80 -3.83
C PRO A 199 0.77 14.94 -4.63
N LYS A 200 1.10 14.68 -5.88
CA LYS A 200 0.26 13.83 -6.74
C LYS A 200 0.50 12.36 -6.44
N ALA A 201 -0.59 11.61 -6.34
CA ALA A 201 -0.48 10.17 -6.31
C ALA A 201 0.08 9.62 -7.62
N ARG A 202 0.85 8.54 -7.54
CA ARG A 202 1.37 7.80 -8.69
C ARG A 202 0.27 7.31 -9.64
N THR A 203 -0.93 7.07 -9.13
CA THR A 203 -2.12 6.68 -9.88
C THR A 203 -2.65 7.79 -10.80
N ASN A 204 -2.16 9.03 -10.66
CA ASN A 204 -2.60 10.20 -11.40
C ASN A 204 -4.15 10.35 -11.40
N PRO A 205 -4.78 10.50 -10.22
CA PRO A 205 -6.23 10.55 -10.09
C PRO A 205 -6.82 11.80 -10.72
N ILE A 206 -8.09 11.69 -11.12
CA ILE A 206 -8.90 12.80 -11.65
C ILE A 206 -9.93 13.27 -10.60
N LYS A 207 -10.50 14.45 -10.80
CA LYS A 207 -11.62 14.95 -9.98
C LYS A 207 -12.80 13.98 -10.06
N GLY A 208 -13.34 13.62 -8.90
CA GLY A 208 -14.53 12.77 -8.82
C GLY A 208 -14.28 11.32 -9.24
N GLN A 209 -13.04 10.83 -9.12
CA GLN A 209 -12.67 9.49 -9.59
C GLN A 209 -13.53 8.38 -8.95
N MET A 210 -13.92 8.54 -7.69
CA MET A 210 -14.77 7.55 -7.02
C MET A 210 -16.23 7.58 -7.47
N TYR A 211 -16.63 8.55 -8.32
CA TYR A 211 -17.93 8.55 -9.02
C TYR A 211 -17.87 7.96 -10.41
N ASP A 212 -16.67 7.76 -10.99
CA ASP A 212 -16.52 7.21 -12.34
C ASP A 212 -17.10 5.80 -12.44
N ALA A 213 -17.94 5.56 -13.45
CA ALA A 213 -18.65 4.30 -13.60
C ALA A 213 -17.71 3.12 -13.90
N THR A 214 -16.66 3.34 -14.69
CA THR A 214 -15.67 2.30 -15.03
C THR A 214 -14.83 1.95 -13.80
N TRP A 215 -14.40 2.97 -13.04
CA TRP A 215 -13.70 2.76 -11.78
C TRP A 215 -14.56 1.98 -10.77
N ARG A 216 -15.86 2.30 -10.66
CA ARG A 216 -16.80 1.58 -9.80
C ARG A 216 -17.06 0.15 -10.26
N ALA A 217 -17.08 -0.11 -11.56
CA ALA A 217 -17.14 -1.49 -12.07
C ALA A 217 -15.92 -2.31 -11.61
N GLY A 218 -14.72 -1.70 -11.65
CA GLY A 218 -13.51 -2.31 -11.10
C GLY A 218 -13.59 -2.52 -9.58
N PHE A 219 -14.09 -1.52 -8.84
CA PHE A 219 -14.28 -1.61 -7.39
C PHE A 219 -15.23 -2.75 -6.98
N ALA A 220 -16.29 -2.97 -7.75
CA ALA A 220 -17.25 -4.05 -7.52
C ALA A 220 -16.62 -5.46 -7.58
N ARG A 221 -15.41 -5.60 -8.17
CA ARG A 221 -14.70 -6.88 -8.24
C ARG A 221 -14.00 -7.28 -6.93
N LEU A 222 -13.95 -6.39 -5.93
CA LEU A 222 -13.29 -6.66 -4.65
C LEU A 222 -14.15 -7.56 -3.74
N ALA A 223 -15.43 -7.24 -3.58
CA ALA A 223 -16.32 -7.97 -2.66
C ALA A 223 -16.42 -9.48 -2.94
N PRO A 224 -16.56 -9.96 -4.20
CA PRO A 224 -16.60 -11.39 -4.49
C PRO A 224 -15.32 -12.16 -4.11
N LEU A 225 -14.19 -11.44 -3.96
CA LEU A 225 -12.88 -11.99 -3.59
C LEU A 225 -12.56 -11.77 -2.11
N ASP A 226 -13.50 -11.25 -1.32
CA ASP A 226 -13.29 -10.90 0.09
C ASP A 226 -12.10 -9.97 0.30
N MET A 227 -11.90 -9.01 -0.63
CA MET A 227 -10.82 -8.06 -0.60
C MET A 227 -11.24 -6.72 -0.01
N THR A 228 -10.35 -6.14 0.81
CA THR A 228 -10.52 -4.79 1.33
C THR A 228 -10.03 -3.72 0.34
N PHE A 229 -10.54 -2.51 0.51
CA PHE A 229 -10.05 -1.34 -0.20
C PHE A 229 -9.43 -0.32 0.76
N GLU A 230 -8.16 -0.01 0.58
CA GLU A 230 -7.46 1.06 1.31
C GLU A 230 -7.69 2.40 0.61
N ALA A 231 -8.46 3.28 1.24
CA ALA A 231 -8.82 4.58 0.69
C ALA A 231 -7.79 5.64 1.10
N TRP A 232 -6.83 5.93 0.23
CA TRP A 232 -5.91 7.05 0.38
C TRP A 232 -6.38 8.24 -0.45
N LEU A 233 -6.80 9.30 0.25
CA LEU A 233 -7.42 10.50 -0.31
C LEU A 233 -7.06 11.75 0.51
N TYR A 234 -7.38 12.93 0.02
CA TYR A 234 -7.37 14.17 0.77
C TYR A 234 -8.78 14.49 1.30
N HIS A 235 -8.86 15.24 2.42
CA HIS A 235 -10.12 15.50 3.11
C HIS A 235 -11.27 16.06 2.24
N PRO A 236 -11.05 16.85 1.16
CA PRO A 236 -12.17 17.28 0.31
C PRO A 236 -12.92 16.13 -0.39
N GLN A 237 -12.29 14.94 -0.48
CA GLN A 237 -12.87 13.76 -1.15
C GLN A 237 -13.63 12.83 -0.19
N LEU A 238 -13.74 13.17 1.10
CA LEU A 238 -14.45 12.34 2.08
C LEU A 238 -15.92 12.10 1.72
N LEU A 239 -16.59 13.07 1.09
CA LEU A 239 -17.98 12.89 0.64
C LEU A 239 -18.09 11.93 -0.55
N GLU A 240 -17.09 11.90 -1.44
CA GLU A 240 -17.01 10.88 -2.50
C GLU A 240 -16.86 9.47 -1.90
N LEU A 241 -16.02 9.34 -0.86
CA LEU A 241 -15.84 8.08 -0.15
C LEU A 241 -17.12 7.63 0.56
N ALA A 242 -17.83 8.54 1.22
CA ALA A 242 -19.10 8.22 1.89
C ALA A 242 -20.15 7.73 0.88
N ASP A 243 -20.19 8.30 -0.32
CA ASP A 243 -21.06 7.83 -1.39
C ASP A 243 -20.65 6.44 -1.91
N LEU A 244 -19.35 6.22 -2.13
CA LEU A 244 -18.81 4.92 -2.52
C LEU A 244 -19.16 3.84 -1.49
N ALA A 245 -18.96 4.13 -0.20
CA ALA A 245 -19.23 3.18 0.87
C ALA A 245 -20.72 2.76 0.92
N ARG A 246 -21.63 3.70 0.72
CA ARG A 246 -23.07 3.42 0.62
C ARG A 246 -23.43 2.61 -0.60
N ALA A 247 -22.75 2.86 -1.73
CA ALA A 247 -23.00 2.14 -2.99
C ALA A 247 -22.49 0.69 -2.95
N PHE A 248 -21.46 0.41 -2.13
CA PHE A 248 -20.82 -0.90 -2.04
C PHE A 248 -20.71 -1.40 -0.60
N PRO A 249 -21.84 -1.68 0.08
CA PRO A 249 -21.85 -2.04 1.50
C PRO A 249 -21.19 -3.39 1.82
N GLN A 250 -20.94 -4.23 0.82
CA GLN A 250 -20.29 -5.54 0.96
C GLN A 250 -18.75 -5.46 0.96
N THR A 251 -18.16 -4.32 0.57
CA THR A 251 -16.72 -4.14 0.55
C THR A 251 -16.28 -3.40 1.81
N THR A 252 -15.36 -3.99 2.58
CA THR A 252 -14.73 -3.28 3.69
C THR A 252 -13.77 -2.22 3.14
N ILE A 253 -13.99 -0.97 3.53
CA ILE A 253 -13.15 0.17 3.16
C ILE A 253 -12.34 0.60 4.39
N ILE A 254 -11.03 0.76 4.20
CA ILE A 254 -10.10 1.18 5.24
C ILE A 254 -9.62 2.60 4.89
N LEU A 255 -10.18 3.60 5.56
CA LEU A 255 -9.79 5.00 5.36
C LEU A 255 -8.41 5.25 5.92
N ASN A 256 -7.44 5.61 5.06
CA ASN A 256 -6.08 5.87 5.47
C ASN A 256 -5.94 7.23 6.17
N HIS A 257 -5.05 7.27 7.17
CA HIS A 257 -4.51 8.52 7.74
C HIS A 257 -5.60 9.54 8.12
N VAL A 258 -6.60 9.09 8.86
CA VAL A 258 -7.75 9.88 9.33
C VAL A 258 -8.44 10.70 8.23
N GLY A 259 -8.37 10.24 6.97
CA GLY A 259 -8.97 10.94 5.83
C GLY A 259 -8.17 12.15 5.33
N GLY A 260 -6.85 12.17 5.55
CA GLY A 260 -5.90 13.08 4.91
C GLY A 260 -6.20 14.58 5.08
N PRO A 261 -6.35 15.10 6.32
CA PRO A 261 -6.52 16.54 6.52
C PRO A 261 -5.25 17.30 6.10
N VAL A 262 -5.35 18.12 5.06
CA VAL A 262 -4.22 18.82 4.45
C VAL A 262 -3.98 20.17 5.13
N GLY A 263 -2.71 20.50 5.42
CA GLY A 263 -2.30 21.76 6.03
C GLY A 263 -1.26 22.55 5.22
N ILE A 264 -1.02 22.17 3.96
CA ILE A 264 -0.05 22.83 3.06
C ILE A 264 -0.73 23.33 1.78
N GLY A 265 0.03 24.02 0.92
CA GLY A 265 -0.51 24.56 -0.33
C GLY A 265 -1.66 25.52 -0.05
N PRO A 266 -2.82 25.36 -0.73
CA PRO A 266 -3.97 26.24 -0.55
C PRO A 266 -4.62 26.16 0.84
N TYR A 267 -4.28 25.16 1.63
CA TYR A 267 -4.83 24.93 2.97
C TYR A 267 -3.94 25.43 4.12
N LYS A 268 -2.76 25.99 3.79
CA LYS A 268 -1.77 26.41 4.79
C LYS A 268 -2.32 27.44 5.80
N ASP A 269 -3.03 28.42 5.29
CA ASP A 269 -3.52 29.55 6.08
C ASP A 269 -5.01 29.44 6.46
N THR A 270 -5.64 28.29 6.13
CA THR A 270 -7.08 28.03 6.36
C THR A 270 -7.31 26.78 7.20
N LYS A 271 -6.47 26.54 8.22
CA LYS A 271 -6.52 25.31 9.02
C LYS A 271 -7.86 25.12 9.76
N ALA A 272 -8.48 26.20 10.22
CA ALA A 272 -9.78 26.13 10.90
C ALA A 272 -10.90 25.68 9.95
N GLU A 273 -10.92 26.23 8.74
CA GLU A 273 -11.88 25.86 7.69
C GLU A 273 -11.62 24.41 7.20
N THR A 274 -10.34 24.06 7.03
CA THR A 274 -9.94 22.69 6.70
C THR A 274 -10.43 21.70 7.76
N PHE A 275 -10.25 22.01 9.04
CA PHE A 275 -10.73 21.16 10.13
C PHE A 275 -12.27 21.05 10.13
N ALA A 276 -12.99 22.16 9.92
CA ALA A 276 -14.45 22.14 9.85
C ALA A 276 -14.95 21.28 8.66
N GLN A 277 -14.32 21.42 7.49
CA GLN A 277 -14.63 20.62 6.31
C GLN A 277 -14.33 19.15 6.54
N TRP A 278 -13.15 18.84 7.08
CA TRP A 278 -12.76 17.48 7.46
C TRP A 278 -13.74 16.84 8.44
N LYS A 279 -14.10 17.58 9.51
CA LYS A 279 -15.07 17.11 10.52
C LYS A 279 -16.43 16.77 9.92
N THR A 280 -16.92 17.59 9.00
CA THR A 280 -18.16 17.32 8.26
C THR A 280 -18.03 16.05 7.41
N GLY A 281 -16.93 15.93 6.66
CA GLY A 281 -16.70 14.77 5.79
C GLY A 281 -16.55 13.47 6.57
N ILE A 282 -15.77 13.48 7.67
CA ILE A 282 -15.56 12.28 8.49
C ILE A 282 -16.87 11.84 9.18
N ALA A 283 -17.73 12.78 9.58
CA ALA A 283 -19.04 12.48 10.14
C ALA A 283 -19.97 11.81 9.12
N GLU A 284 -19.88 12.16 7.84
CA GLU A 284 -20.63 11.47 6.77
C GLU A 284 -20.08 10.06 6.52
N VAL A 285 -18.76 9.90 6.49
CA VAL A 285 -18.11 8.58 6.34
C VAL A 285 -18.48 7.66 7.50
N ALA A 286 -18.51 8.18 8.73
CA ALA A 286 -18.84 7.41 9.94
C ALA A 286 -20.26 6.81 9.95
N LYS A 287 -21.16 7.25 9.06
CA LYS A 287 -22.48 6.65 8.88
C LYS A 287 -22.45 5.31 8.13
N SER A 288 -21.32 4.96 7.54
CA SER A 288 -21.15 3.75 6.75
C SER A 288 -20.49 2.64 7.58
N PRO A 289 -21.22 1.56 7.95
CA PRO A 289 -20.72 0.53 8.85
C PRO A 289 -19.61 -0.33 8.25
N ASN A 290 -19.41 -0.28 6.94
CA ASN A 290 -18.35 -0.96 6.20
C ASN A 290 -17.05 -0.15 6.09
N VAL A 291 -16.94 0.98 6.81
CA VAL A 291 -15.71 1.81 6.83
C VAL A 291 -15.05 1.72 8.19
N VAL A 292 -13.75 1.44 8.18
CA VAL A 292 -12.86 1.56 9.35
C VAL A 292 -11.77 2.59 9.05
N VAL A 293 -11.15 3.17 10.09
CA VAL A 293 -10.23 4.29 9.95
C VAL A 293 -8.88 3.95 10.57
N LYS A 294 -7.79 4.21 9.85
CA LYS A 294 -6.43 4.21 10.41
C LYS A 294 -6.16 5.54 11.10
N LEU A 295 -5.92 5.50 12.41
CA LEU A 295 -5.70 6.70 13.24
C LEU A 295 -4.26 7.24 13.16
N GLY A 296 -3.41 6.67 12.31
CA GLY A 296 -2.05 7.13 12.04
C GLY A 296 -2.00 8.21 10.96
N GLY A 297 -0.77 8.73 10.70
CA GLY A 297 -0.51 9.66 9.60
C GLY A 297 -0.68 11.14 9.92
N LEU A 298 -1.01 11.51 11.15
CA LEU A 298 -1.16 12.92 11.58
C LEU A 298 0.14 13.72 11.50
N GLY A 299 1.29 13.05 11.63
CA GLY A 299 2.62 13.65 11.52
C GLY A 299 3.14 13.81 10.09
N MET A 300 2.38 13.44 9.07
CA MET A 300 2.81 13.56 7.66
C MET A 300 3.08 15.01 7.28
N LEU A 301 4.05 15.23 6.38
CA LEU A 301 4.53 16.54 5.95
C LEU A 301 3.44 17.45 5.37
N PHE A 302 2.41 16.88 4.76
CA PHE A 302 1.27 17.63 4.23
C PHE A 302 0.13 17.79 5.23
N GLY A 303 0.26 17.23 6.44
CA GLY A 303 -0.74 17.33 7.50
C GLY A 303 -0.82 18.71 8.13
N MET A 304 -1.81 18.90 9.02
CA MET A 304 -2.14 20.20 9.61
C MET A 304 -1.20 20.65 10.75
N PHE A 305 -0.32 19.77 11.25
CA PHE A 305 0.37 19.99 12.52
C PHE A 305 1.78 20.56 12.41
N ASP A 306 2.40 20.54 11.22
CA ASP A 306 3.74 21.04 10.94
C ASP A 306 4.81 20.52 11.93
N PHE A 307 4.70 19.27 12.38
CA PHE A 307 5.63 18.68 13.35
C PHE A 307 7.08 18.70 12.86
N HIS A 308 7.26 18.52 11.55
CA HIS A 308 8.58 18.50 10.89
C HIS A 308 9.31 19.86 10.91
N THR A 309 8.61 20.95 11.22
CA THR A 309 9.21 22.31 11.31
C THR A 309 9.66 22.67 12.72
N ARG A 310 9.42 21.80 13.71
CA ARG A 310 9.74 22.05 15.10
C ARG A 310 11.18 21.71 15.42
N GLU A 311 11.77 22.44 16.35
CA GLU A 311 13.13 22.16 16.86
C GLU A 311 13.24 20.78 17.53
N THR A 312 12.16 20.31 18.16
CA THR A 312 12.08 19.00 18.82
C THR A 312 10.79 18.26 18.45
N PRO A 313 10.79 16.93 18.44
CA PRO A 313 9.55 16.16 18.29
C PRO A 313 8.49 16.53 19.32
N PRO A 314 7.20 16.52 18.97
CA PRO A 314 6.13 16.71 19.95
C PRO A 314 6.05 15.52 20.91
N PHE A 315 5.56 15.72 22.13
CA PHE A 315 5.13 14.59 22.96
C PHE A 315 3.88 13.92 22.37
N VAL A 316 3.79 12.60 22.48
CA VAL A 316 2.58 11.85 22.05
C VAL A 316 1.34 12.35 22.81
N VAL A 317 1.46 12.54 24.14
CA VAL A 317 0.39 13.10 24.98
C VAL A 317 0.01 14.53 24.54
N GLY A 318 1.01 15.36 24.20
CA GLY A 318 0.78 16.72 23.71
C GLY A 318 0.20 16.78 22.30
N ALA A 319 0.47 15.77 21.46
CA ALA A 319 -0.15 15.65 20.14
C ALA A 319 -1.62 15.23 20.24
N GLY A 320 -1.96 14.29 21.10
CA GLY A 320 -3.33 13.81 21.33
C GLY A 320 -4.27 14.86 21.95
N ALA A 321 -3.74 15.75 22.81
CA ALA A 321 -4.53 16.79 23.44
C ALA A 321 -4.93 17.95 22.51
N ARG A 322 -4.47 17.97 21.26
CA ARG A 322 -4.76 19.00 20.26
C ARG A 322 -5.69 18.53 19.14
N LEU A 323 -6.17 17.28 19.22
CA LEU A 323 -7.20 16.70 18.37
C LEU A 323 -8.59 16.85 19.04
#